data_b3e85a16bda840f3d2ab0effab98d04c
#
_entry.id   b3e85a16bda840f3d2ab0effab98d04c
#
_cell.length_a   1.000
_cell.length_b   1.000
_cell.length_c   1.000
_cell.angle_alpha   90.00
_cell.angle_beta   90.00
_cell.angle_gamma   90.00
#
_symmetry.space_group_name_H-M   'P 1'
#
loop_
_entity.id
_entity.type
_entity.pdbx_description
1 polymer ?
#
loop_
_entity_poly.entity_id
_entity_poly.type
_entity_poly.pdbx_seq_one_letter_code
_entity_poly.pdbx_strand_id
1 'polypeptide(L)'
;MLTERLERGLAAFATTVLGAERGDWITKLARIRLLEEIRPLGDDFWRRPIFIHIPKTAGSAVLQLPGGISCVFGHRPYRYYERRKPSDLPMPTTFTVVRHPYARLLSAYYYLKGGGNNGLDSVWARRHLHEFSDVNDFVRRGLPRLSIRRFMHFRPQWWYLVDASGHPAVKHVLYHERLSEEWPAFAEAAGLPDSLPRVNVSGGGSRVAELTDSSKLTIARLYRRDFEELGYEA
;
A
#
# COMPACT_ATOMS: atom_id res chain seq x y z
N MET A 1 13.96 1.01 28.96
CA MET A 1 13.17 1.95 29.82
C MET A 1 12.17 2.81 29.03
N LEU A 2 12.59 3.59 28.02
CA LEU A 2 11.61 4.42 27.25
C LEU A 2 10.64 3.58 26.42
N THR A 3 11.14 2.55 25.76
CA THR A 3 10.37 1.56 24.95
C THR A 3 9.36 0.80 25.81
N GLU A 4 9.74 0.31 26.98
CA GLU A 4 8.86 -0.43 27.89
C GLU A 4 7.74 0.45 28.49
N ARG A 5 7.99 1.74 28.68
CA ARG A 5 6.99 2.70 29.14
C ARG A 5 5.96 3.01 28.06
N LEU A 6 6.40 3.15 26.82
CA LEU A 6 5.54 3.32 25.64
C LEU A 6 4.72 2.07 25.36
N GLU A 7 5.32 0.88 25.48
CA GLU A 7 4.62 -0.40 25.32
C GLU A 7 3.52 -0.59 26.36
N ARG A 8 3.80 -0.29 27.63
CA ARG A 8 2.78 -0.35 28.71
C ARG A 8 1.66 0.66 28.49
N GLY A 9 1.97 1.87 28.04
CA GLY A 9 0.97 2.89 27.73
C GLY A 9 0.06 2.49 26.58
N LEU A 10 0.60 1.92 25.50
CA LEU A 10 -0.16 1.41 24.36
C LEU A 10 -1.01 0.18 24.72
N ALA A 11 -0.49 -0.73 25.55
CA ALA A 11 -1.22 -1.89 26.03
C ALA A 11 -2.42 -1.47 26.91
N ALA A 12 -2.20 -0.56 27.84
CA ALA A 12 -3.25 -0.03 28.72
C ALA A 12 -4.34 0.69 27.92
N PHE A 13 -3.96 1.55 26.96
CA PHE A 13 -4.90 2.25 26.07
C PHE A 13 -5.70 1.29 25.21
N ALA A 14 -5.05 0.30 24.59
CA ALA A 14 -5.73 -0.68 23.74
C ALA A 14 -6.71 -1.55 24.53
N THR A 15 -6.34 -1.99 25.75
CA THR A 15 -7.20 -2.77 26.63
C THR A 15 -8.39 -1.97 27.13
N THR A 16 -8.19 -0.70 27.47
CA THR A 16 -9.26 0.17 27.99
C THR A 16 -10.28 0.55 26.90
N VAL A 17 -9.81 0.75 25.64
CA VAL A 17 -10.68 1.24 24.54
C VAL A 17 -11.37 0.09 23.78
N LEU A 18 -10.79 -1.10 23.74
CA LEU A 18 -11.18 -2.17 22.81
C LEU A 18 -11.59 -3.50 23.48
N GLY A 19 -11.45 -3.62 24.81
CA GLY A 19 -11.66 -4.85 25.56
C GLY A 19 -10.46 -5.81 25.48
N ALA A 20 -10.31 -6.69 26.47
CA ALA A 20 -9.09 -7.49 26.69
C ALA A 20 -8.68 -8.36 25.50
N GLU A 21 -9.61 -9.05 24.84
CA GLU A 21 -9.29 -9.93 23.69
C GLU A 21 -8.95 -9.16 22.40
N ARG A 22 -9.53 -7.97 22.22
CA ARG A 22 -9.24 -7.11 21.06
C ARG A 22 -8.01 -6.23 21.30
N GLY A 23 -7.70 -5.93 22.56
CA GLY A 23 -6.54 -5.15 22.96
C GLY A 23 -5.21 -5.86 22.66
N ASP A 24 -5.15 -7.17 22.87
CA ASP A 24 -3.90 -7.92 22.78
C ASP A 24 -3.29 -7.91 21.35
N TRP A 25 -4.07 -8.19 20.33
CA TRP A 25 -3.54 -8.21 18.98
C TRP A 25 -3.27 -6.81 18.39
N ILE A 26 -4.05 -5.77 18.75
CA ILE A 26 -3.77 -4.39 18.37
C ILE A 26 -2.50 -3.89 19.03
N THR A 27 -2.29 -4.24 20.30
CA THR A 27 -1.05 -3.96 21.03
C THR A 27 0.12 -4.68 20.38
N LYS A 28 -0.04 -5.94 19.99
CA LYS A 28 0.98 -6.72 19.28
C LYS A 28 1.35 -6.10 17.94
N LEU A 29 0.38 -5.62 17.19
CA LEU A 29 0.62 -4.93 15.91
C LEU A 29 1.22 -3.53 16.08
N ALA A 30 0.76 -2.76 17.06
CA ALA A 30 1.36 -1.49 17.40
C ALA A 30 2.82 -1.66 17.83
N ARG A 31 3.10 -2.72 18.59
CA ARG A 31 4.45 -3.11 18.99
C ARG A 31 5.32 -3.51 17.79
N ILE A 32 4.81 -4.35 16.89
CA ILE A 32 5.51 -4.73 15.66
C ILE A 32 5.81 -3.47 14.83
N ARG A 33 4.82 -2.60 14.62
CA ARG A 33 5.02 -1.35 13.88
C ARG A 33 6.03 -0.41 14.54
N LEU A 34 5.97 -0.27 15.86
CA LEU A 34 6.91 0.56 16.60
C LEU A 34 8.33 -0.02 16.52
N LEU A 35 8.49 -1.33 16.67
CA LEU A 35 9.79 -2.00 16.55
C LEU A 35 10.34 -1.90 15.12
N GLU A 36 9.50 -2.01 14.10
CA GLU A 36 9.90 -1.78 12.71
C GLU A 36 10.28 -0.32 12.43
N GLU A 37 9.65 0.63 13.14
CA GLU A 37 9.99 2.06 12.99
C GLU A 37 11.29 2.46 13.67
N ILE A 38 11.67 1.80 14.74
CA ILE A 38 12.90 2.11 15.49
C ILE A 38 14.09 1.20 15.13
N ARG A 39 13.83 0.03 14.51
CA ARG A 39 14.89 -0.90 14.13
C ARG A 39 15.67 -0.36 12.94
N PRO A 40 17.01 -0.22 13.04
CA PRO A 40 17.82 0.12 11.89
C PRO A 40 17.64 -0.92 10.77
N LEU A 41 17.50 -0.45 9.55
CA LEU A 41 17.60 -1.31 8.37
C LEU A 41 19.11 -1.59 8.15
N GLY A 42 19.50 -2.87 8.14
CA GLY A 42 20.89 -3.25 7.97
C GLY A 42 21.46 -2.86 6.60
N ASP A 43 22.78 -2.85 6.46
CA ASP A 43 23.46 -2.41 5.23
C ASP A 43 23.02 -3.22 4.00
N ASP A 44 22.77 -4.52 4.13
CA ASP A 44 22.27 -5.36 3.05
C ASP A 44 20.93 -4.90 2.51
N PHE A 45 20.11 -4.25 3.35
CA PHE A 45 18.84 -3.67 2.90
C PHE A 45 19.09 -2.58 1.84
N TRP A 46 20.10 -1.74 2.06
CA TRP A 46 20.44 -0.60 1.22
C TRP A 46 21.28 -0.96 -0.03
N ARG A 47 21.63 -2.22 -0.19
CA ARG A 47 22.34 -2.74 -1.38
C ARG A 47 21.43 -3.32 -2.44
N ARG A 48 20.13 -3.49 -2.14
CA ARG A 48 19.15 -4.12 -3.02
C ARG A 48 18.15 -3.09 -3.55
N PRO A 49 17.53 -3.31 -4.71
CA PRO A 49 16.42 -2.49 -5.18
C PRO A 49 15.30 -2.43 -4.13
N ILE A 50 14.81 -1.23 -3.83
CA ILE A 50 13.74 -1.03 -2.84
C ILE A 50 12.39 -1.01 -3.55
N PHE A 51 11.52 -1.93 -3.16
CA PHE A 51 10.14 -1.98 -3.63
C PHE A 51 9.24 -1.09 -2.77
N ILE A 52 8.72 -0.02 -3.37
CA ILE A 52 7.67 0.81 -2.75
C ILE A 52 6.33 0.13 -3.00
N HIS A 53 5.90 -0.67 -2.03
CA HIS A 53 4.74 -1.52 -2.17
C HIS A 53 3.43 -0.75 -1.97
N ILE A 54 2.74 -0.47 -3.06
CA ILE A 54 1.38 0.08 -3.06
C ILE A 54 0.38 -1.08 -2.96
N PRO A 55 -0.65 -1.01 -2.09
CA PRO A 55 -1.66 -2.07 -2.02
C PRO A 55 -2.43 -2.25 -3.33
N LYS A 56 -2.68 -3.51 -3.71
CA LYS A 56 -3.54 -3.90 -4.84
C LYS A 56 -2.97 -3.61 -6.24
N THR A 57 -1.63 -3.59 -6.34
CA THR A 57 -0.89 -3.34 -7.60
C THR A 57 0.09 -4.48 -7.95
N ALA A 58 -0.26 -5.74 -7.70
CA ALA A 58 0.58 -6.94 -7.89
C ALA A 58 1.72 -7.14 -6.87
N GLY A 59 1.72 -6.44 -5.74
CA GLY A 59 2.78 -6.57 -4.73
C GLY A 59 3.01 -8.01 -4.22
N SER A 60 1.99 -8.86 -4.19
CA SER A 60 2.14 -10.26 -3.79
C SER A 60 3.04 -11.07 -4.74
N ALA A 61 3.03 -10.76 -6.04
CA ALA A 61 3.92 -11.39 -7.01
C ALA A 61 5.37 -10.92 -6.82
N VAL A 62 5.57 -9.61 -6.67
CA VAL A 62 6.89 -9.01 -6.44
C VAL A 62 7.52 -9.52 -5.14
N LEU A 63 6.75 -9.60 -4.06
CA LEU A 63 7.24 -10.06 -2.74
C LEU A 63 7.57 -11.56 -2.67
N GLN A 64 7.15 -12.34 -3.66
CA GLN A 64 7.51 -13.77 -3.76
C GLN A 64 8.80 -14.03 -4.57
N LEU A 65 9.43 -12.98 -5.09
CA LEU A 65 10.74 -13.13 -5.72
C LEU A 65 11.75 -13.70 -4.73
N PRO A 66 12.53 -14.71 -5.11
CA PRO A 66 13.54 -15.32 -4.26
C PRO A 66 14.71 -14.33 -4.08
N GLY A 67 14.79 -13.67 -2.95
CA GLY A 67 15.86 -12.71 -2.66
C GLY A 67 15.83 -11.46 -3.56
N GLY A 68 16.82 -10.63 -3.48
CA GLY A 68 17.07 -9.57 -4.47
C GLY A 68 16.34 -8.25 -4.27
N ILE A 69 15.26 -8.15 -3.51
CA ILE A 69 14.57 -6.88 -3.23
C ILE A 69 14.54 -6.56 -1.74
N SER A 70 14.45 -5.27 -1.44
CA SER A 70 14.20 -4.74 -0.10
C SER A 70 12.80 -4.15 -0.02
N CYS A 71 12.03 -4.55 0.98
CA CYS A 71 10.72 -3.99 1.25
C CYS A 71 10.41 -4.08 2.74
N VAL A 72 9.93 -2.99 3.33
CA VAL A 72 9.46 -2.99 4.72
C VAL A 72 7.98 -3.29 4.75
N PHE A 73 7.58 -4.19 5.64
CA PHE A 73 6.17 -4.54 5.85
C PHE A 73 5.29 -3.31 6.11
N GLY A 74 4.04 -3.34 5.68
CA GLY A 74 3.05 -2.32 6.01
C GLY A 74 2.92 -1.18 5.00
N HIS A 75 3.31 -1.39 3.74
CA HIS A 75 3.10 -0.43 2.64
C HIS A 75 3.70 0.95 2.93
N ARG A 76 5.01 1.00 3.13
CA ARG A 76 5.72 2.23 3.44
C ARG A 76 5.92 3.10 2.18
N PRO A 77 5.71 4.44 2.25
CA PRO A 77 5.98 5.35 1.13
C PRO A 77 7.48 5.60 0.97
N TYR A 78 7.89 6.13 -0.20
CA TYR A 78 9.29 6.49 -0.50
C TYR A 78 9.95 7.30 0.62
N ARG A 79 9.30 8.35 1.12
CA ARG A 79 9.83 9.21 2.19
C ARG A 79 10.11 8.48 3.52
N TYR A 80 9.57 7.29 3.74
CA TYR A 80 9.92 6.44 4.88
C TYR A 80 11.36 5.93 4.72
N TYR A 81 11.72 5.48 3.53
CA TYR A 81 13.07 5.00 3.21
C TYR A 81 14.06 6.16 3.13
N GLU A 82 13.68 7.27 2.50
CA GLU A 82 14.48 8.47 2.40
C GLU A 82 14.98 8.95 3.78
N ARG A 83 14.09 9.02 4.77
CA ARG A 83 14.43 9.45 6.13
C ARG A 83 15.27 8.46 6.92
N ARG A 84 15.33 7.21 6.50
CA ARG A 84 16.06 6.13 7.18
C ARG A 84 17.34 5.73 6.49
N LYS A 85 17.57 6.26 5.32
CA LYS A 85 18.79 6.01 4.57
C LYS A 85 19.99 6.53 5.35
N PRO A 86 21.02 5.70 5.58
CA PRO A 86 22.30 6.16 6.11
C PRO A 86 22.88 7.29 5.24
N SER A 87 23.46 8.30 5.86
CA SER A 87 24.00 9.48 5.16
C SER A 87 25.17 9.14 4.23
N ASP A 88 25.91 8.11 4.56
CA ASP A 88 27.11 7.61 3.86
C ASP A 88 26.80 6.65 2.71
N LEU A 89 25.53 6.24 2.55
CA LEU A 89 25.13 5.36 1.46
C LEU A 89 24.28 6.11 0.40
N PRO A 90 24.44 5.77 -0.90
CA PRO A 90 23.52 6.27 -1.92
C PRO A 90 22.12 5.66 -1.75
N MET A 91 21.10 6.33 -2.27
CA MET A 91 19.78 5.72 -2.38
C MET A 91 19.83 4.59 -3.42
N PRO A 92 19.43 3.37 -3.07
CA PRO A 92 19.35 2.27 -4.04
C PRO A 92 18.34 2.55 -5.14
N THR A 93 18.34 1.74 -6.18
CA THR A 93 17.27 1.75 -7.16
C THR A 93 15.93 1.55 -6.44
N THR A 94 14.99 2.47 -6.64
CA THR A 94 13.63 2.37 -6.08
C THR A 94 12.64 2.09 -7.20
N PHE A 95 11.71 1.20 -6.96
CA PHE A 95 10.68 0.89 -7.94
C PHE A 95 9.32 0.64 -7.29
N THR A 96 8.29 0.75 -8.08
CA THR A 96 6.91 0.47 -7.69
C THR A 96 6.14 -0.12 -8.85
N VAL A 97 4.99 -0.72 -8.55
CA VAL A 97 3.97 -1.03 -9.54
C VAL A 97 2.75 -0.17 -9.23
N VAL A 98 2.24 0.54 -10.23
CA VAL A 98 1.00 1.31 -10.17
C VAL A 98 -0.10 0.61 -10.96
N ARG A 99 -1.34 0.98 -10.70
CA ARG A 99 -2.51 0.40 -11.37
C ARG A 99 -3.52 1.49 -11.65
N HIS A 100 -4.32 1.31 -12.74
CA HIS A 100 -5.41 2.22 -13.06
C HIS A 100 -6.28 2.51 -11.82
N PRO A 101 -6.51 3.77 -11.45
CA PRO A 101 -7.14 4.12 -10.17
C PRO A 101 -8.50 3.47 -9.95
N TYR A 102 -9.34 3.35 -11.01
CA TYR A 102 -10.63 2.64 -10.93
C TYR A 102 -10.43 1.16 -10.59
N ALA A 103 -9.57 0.47 -11.34
CA ALA A 103 -9.31 -0.96 -11.14
C ALA A 103 -8.69 -1.25 -9.78
N ARG A 104 -7.79 -0.38 -9.29
CA ARG A 104 -7.18 -0.49 -7.97
C ARG A 104 -8.22 -0.30 -6.86
N LEU A 105 -9.07 0.71 -6.96
CA LEU A 105 -10.14 0.98 -5.99
C LEU A 105 -11.09 -0.21 -5.88
N LEU A 106 -11.56 -0.74 -7.02
CA LEU A 106 -12.43 -1.92 -7.05
C LEU A 106 -11.75 -3.13 -6.42
N SER A 107 -10.47 -3.38 -6.77
CA SER A 107 -9.69 -4.46 -6.17
C SER A 107 -9.57 -4.31 -4.64
N ALA A 108 -9.42 -3.09 -4.13
CA ALA A 108 -9.35 -2.80 -2.70
C ALA A 108 -10.72 -2.98 -2.03
N TYR A 109 -11.78 -2.46 -2.63
CA TYR A 109 -13.14 -2.57 -2.10
C TYR A 109 -13.58 -4.02 -1.95
N TYR A 110 -13.47 -4.82 -3.02
CA TYR A 110 -13.90 -6.23 -2.98
C TYR A 110 -13.01 -7.10 -2.10
N TYR A 111 -11.71 -6.84 -2.07
CA TYR A 111 -10.80 -7.51 -1.14
C TYR A 111 -11.24 -7.30 0.31
N LEU A 112 -11.54 -6.07 0.70
CA LEU A 112 -11.97 -5.73 2.05
C LEU A 112 -13.41 -6.19 2.34
N LYS A 113 -14.31 -6.09 1.36
CA LYS A 113 -15.70 -6.59 1.47
C LYS A 113 -15.73 -8.11 1.69
N GLY A 114 -14.76 -8.84 1.10
CA GLY A 114 -14.53 -10.27 1.34
C GLY A 114 -13.80 -10.59 2.66
N GLY A 115 -13.55 -9.61 3.52
CA GLY A 115 -12.92 -9.78 4.83
C GLY A 115 -11.40 -9.58 4.86
N GLY A 116 -10.75 -9.36 3.71
CA GLY A 116 -9.29 -9.23 3.64
C GLY A 116 -8.54 -10.52 4.00
N ASN A 117 -7.21 -10.49 4.01
CA ASN A 117 -6.37 -11.65 4.32
C ASN A 117 -5.74 -11.60 5.72
N ASN A 118 -6.04 -10.58 6.51
CA ASN A 118 -5.50 -10.41 7.85
C ASN A 118 -6.53 -9.79 8.80
N GLY A 119 -6.29 -9.94 10.10
CA GLY A 119 -7.23 -9.48 11.12
C GLY A 119 -7.45 -7.96 11.11
N LEU A 120 -6.46 -7.14 10.71
CA LEU A 120 -6.60 -5.69 10.62
C LEU A 120 -7.57 -5.29 9.52
N ASP A 121 -7.39 -5.86 8.34
CA ASP A 121 -8.26 -5.58 7.18
C ASP A 121 -9.69 -6.00 7.47
N SER A 122 -9.87 -7.17 8.10
CA SER A 122 -11.17 -7.68 8.50
C SER A 122 -11.88 -6.79 9.53
N VAL A 123 -11.17 -6.34 10.57
CA VAL A 123 -11.73 -5.42 11.58
C VAL A 123 -12.06 -4.06 10.96
N TRP A 124 -11.16 -3.54 10.13
CA TRP A 124 -11.39 -2.28 9.45
C TRP A 124 -12.60 -2.36 8.51
N ALA A 125 -12.70 -3.41 7.72
CA ALA A 125 -13.81 -3.63 6.78
C ALA A 125 -15.16 -3.72 7.51
N ARG A 126 -15.25 -4.51 8.57
CA ARG A 126 -16.47 -4.59 9.39
C ARG A 126 -16.89 -3.24 9.96
N ARG A 127 -15.92 -2.41 10.36
CA ARG A 127 -16.20 -1.10 10.97
C ARG A 127 -16.62 -0.04 9.94
N HIS A 128 -16.09 -0.11 8.72
CA HIS A 128 -16.16 1.00 7.78
C HIS A 128 -16.87 0.68 6.45
N LEU A 129 -17.13 -0.60 6.12
CA LEU A 129 -17.76 -0.96 4.84
C LEU A 129 -19.17 -1.56 4.97
N HIS A 130 -19.61 -1.89 6.19
CA HIS A 130 -20.92 -2.54 6.38
C HIS A 130 -22.11 -1.64 6.04
N GLU A 131 -21.94 -0.33 6.16
CA GLU A 131 -23.01 0.66 5.93
C GLU A 131 -23.28 0.95 4.44
N PHE A 132 -22.45 0.44 3.51
CA PHE A 132 -22.58 0.71 2.08
C PHE A 132 -23.21 -0.49 1.37
N SER A 133 -24.25 -0.21 0.57
CA SER A 133 -24.99 -1.24 -0.18
C SER A 133 -24.12 -1.86 -1.28
N ASP A 134 -23.38 -1.05 -2.00
CA ASP A 134 -22.51 -1.44 -3.11
C ASP A 134 -21.31 -0.50 -3.26
N VAL A 135 -20.49 -0.72 -4.29
CA VAL A 135 -19.29 0.07 -4.52
C VAL A 135 -19.61 1.53 -4.91
N ASN A 136 -20.71 1.78 -5.60
CA ASN A 136 -21.09 3.15 -6.00
C ASN A 136 -21.55 3.96 -4.78
N ASP A 137 -22.30 3.33 -3.89
CA ASP A 137 -22.69 3.93 -2.61
C ASP A 137 -21.47 4.21 -1.73
N PHE A 138 -20.51 3.27 -1.69
CA PHE A 138 -19.22 3.49 -1.03
C PHE A 138 -18.43 4.66 -1.63
N VAL A 139 -18.35 4.75 -2.96
CA VAL A 139 -17.65 5.85 -3.65
C VAL A 139 -18.31 7.19 -3.35
N ARG A 140 -19.63 7.24 -3.35
CA ARG A 140 -20.39 8.47 -3.12
C ARG A 140 -20.31 8.96 -1.67
N ARG A 141 -20.49 8.09 -0.68
CA ARG A 141 -20.64 8.45 0.74
C ARG A 141 -19.40 8.13 1.60
N GLY A 142 -18.68 7.10 1.26
CA GLY A 142 -17.54 6.59 2.03
C GLY A 142 -16.22 7.20 1.61
N LEU A 143 -15.86 7.07 0.34
CA LEU A 143 -14.56 7.48 -0.18
C LEU A 143 -14.21 8.97 0.07
N PRO A 144 -15.17 9.94 0.07
CA PRO A 144 -14.86 11.33 0.44
C PRO A 144 -14.38 11.50 1.88
N ARG A 145 -14.69 10.57 2.79
CA ARG A 145 -14.27 10.65 4.19
C ARG A 145 -12.77 10.45 4.33
N LEU A 146 -12.08 11.39 4.96
CA LEU A 146 -10.62 11.33 5.15
C LEU A 146 -10.18 10.08 5.93
N SER A 147 -10.97 9.61 6.89
CA SER A 147 -10.68 8.39 7.66
C SER A 147 -10.61 7.14 6.77
N ILE A 148 -11.45 7.07 5.75
CA ILE A 148 -11.46 6.00 4.74
C ILE A 148 -10.30 6.18 3.76
N ARG A 149 -10.18 7.38 3.18
CA ARG A 149 -9.17 7.68 2.16
C ARG A 149 -7.73 7.63 2.69
N ARG A 150 -7.52 7.78 4.00
CA ARG A 150 -6.21 7.61 4.65
C ARG A 150 -5.85 6.15 4.94
N PHE A 151 -6.81 5.24 4.86
CA PHE A 151 -6.50 3.81 5.00
C PHE A 151 -5.66 3.33 3.81
N MET A 152 -4.67 2.49 4.08
CA MET A 152 -3.64 2.14 3.08
C MET A 152 -4.20 1.64 1.75
N HIS A 153 -5.31 0.87 1.77
CA HIS A 153 -5.92 0.34 0.55
C HIS A 153 -6.62 1.40 -0.33
N PHE A 154 -7.09 2.52 0.28
CA PHE A 154 -7.77 3.61 -0.42
C PHE A 154 -6.93 4.88 -0.53
N ARG A 155 -5.70 4.86 -0.03
CA ARG A 155 -4.79 5.99 -0.14
C ARG A 155 -4.38 6.18 -1.60
N PRO A 156 -4.32 7.43 -2.12
CA PRO A 156 -3.82 7.69 -3.47
C PRO A 156 -2.43 7.10 -3.69
N GLN A 157 -2.17 6.59 -4.89
CA GLN A 157 -0.88 5.97 -5.24
C GLN A 157 0.25 6.99 -5.20
N TRP A 158 -0.01 8.18 -5.72
CA TRP A 158 0.93 9.30 -5.70
C TRP A 158 1.53 9.57 -4.32
N TRP A 159 0.75 9.42 -3.26
CA TRP A 159 1.23 9.60 -1.89
C TRP A 159 2.40 8.68 -1.53
N TYR A 160 2.49 7.52 -2.15
CA TYR A 160 3.57 6.56 -1.91
C TYR A 160 4.87 6.93 -2.63
N LEU A 161 4.79 7.72 -3.71
CA LEU A 161 5.86 7.93 -4.69
C LEU A 161 6.68 9.19 -4.43
N VAL A 162 6.20 10.07 -3.57
CA VAL A 162 6.82 11.38 -3.35
C VAL A 162 7.78 11.40 -2.17
N ASP A 163 8.79 12.27 -2.27
CA ASP A 163 9.70 12.63 -1.20
C ASP A 163 9.03 13.47 -0.10
N ALA A 164 9.83 13.95 0.86
CA ALA A 164 9.35 14.81 1.93
C ALA A 164 8.83 16.18 1.44
N SER A 165 9.29 16.64 0.29
CA SER A 165 8.89 17.92 -0.35
C SER A 165 7.68 17.77 -1.28
N GLY A 166 7.22 16.52 -1.52
CA GLY A 166 6.06 16.23 -2.38
C GLY A 166 6.39 16.08 -3.86
N HIS A 167 7.67 15.97 -4.23
CA HIS A 167 8.12 15.71 -5.60
C HIS A 167 8.19 14.20 -5.89
N PRO A 168 7.99 13.78 -7.16
CA PRO A 168 8.18 12.39 -7.56
C PRO A 168 9.63 11.95 -7.29
N ALA A 169 9.80 10.81 -6.63
CA ALA A 169 11.11 10.37 -6.17
C ALA A 169 11.39 8.88 -6.40
N VAL A 170 10.37 8.08 -6.73
CA VAL A 170 10.57 6.68 -7.10
C VAL A 170 11.14 6.61 -8.51
N LYS A 171 12.28 5.92 -8.67
CA LYS A 171 13.06 5.92 -9.91
C LYS A 171 12.38 5.16 -11.06
N HIS A 172 11.74 4.03 -10.77
CA HIS A 172 11.07 3.21 -11.78
C HIS A 172 9.62 2.96 -11.39
N VAL A 173 8.71 3.37 -12.25
CA VAL A 173 7.26 3.15 -12.12
C VAL A 173 6.84 2.17 -13.19
N LEU A 174 6.43 0.97 -12.80
CA LEU A 174 5.90 -0.08 -13.66
C LEU A 174 4.38 -0.08 -13.61
N TYR A 175 3.74 -0.44 -14.70
CA TYR A 175 2.29 -0.42 -14.81
C TYR A 175 1.73 -1.84 -14.71
N HIS A 176 0.78 -2.05 -13.80
CA HIS A 176 0.11 -3.33 -13.59
C HIS A 176 -0.47 -3.90 -14.90
N GLU A 177 -1.00 -3.02 -15.73
CA GLU A 177 -1.66 -3.34 -16.99
C GLU A 177 -0.67 -3.89 -18.06
N ARG A 178 0.59 -3.49 -17.97
CA ARG A 178 1.68 -3.89 -18.88
C ARG A 178 2.84 -4.57 -18.13
N LEU A 179 2.58 -5.06 -16.91
CA LEU A 179 3.65 -5.54 -16.05
C LEU A 179 4.40 -6.75 -16.65
N SER A 180 3.73 -7.62 -17.40
CA SER A 180 4.36 -8.75 -18.09
C SER A 180 5.30 -8.31 -19.22
N GLU A 181 5.07 -7.15 -19.81
CA GLU A 181 5.88 -6.58 -20.89
C GLU A 181 7.04 -5.74 -20.34
N GLU A 182 6.77 -4.96 -19.28
CA GLU A 182 7.74 -4.03 -18.69
C GLU A 182 8.73 -4.73 -17.74
N TRP A 183 8.28 -5.79 -17.07
CA TRP A 183 9.05 -6.46 -16.02
C TRP A 183 10.40 -7.03 -16.50
N PRO A 184 10.52 -7.75 -17.62
CA PRO A 184 11.78 -8.37 -18.02
C PRO A 184 12.91 -7.34 -18.18
N ALA A 185 12.66 -6.24 -18.89
CA ALA A 185 13.66 -5.19 -19.10
C ALA A 185 14.06 -4.49 -17.80
N PHE A 186 13.10 -4.24 -16.91
CA PHE A 186 13.38 -3.68 -15.57
C PHE A 186 14.18 -4.68 -14.73
N ALA A 187 13.79 -5.95 -14.73
CA ALA A 187 14.42 -7.01 -13.94
C ALA A 187 15.89 -7.21 -14.34
N GLU A 188 16.20 -7.23 -15.62
CA GLU A 188 17.57 -7.28 -16.16
C GLU A 188 18.40 -6.11 -15.63
N ALA A 189 17.90 -4.88 -15.76
CA ALA A 189 18.59 -3.67 -15.30
C ALA A 189 18.77 -3.62 -13.76
N ALA A 190 17.88 -4.28 -13.01
CA ALA A 190 17.88 -4.32 -11.55
C ALA A 190 18.57 -5.57 -10.96
N GLY A 191 19.04 -6.50 -11.78
CA GLY A 191 19.61 -7.78 -11.35
C GLY A 191 18.60 -8.70 -10.66
N LEU A 192 17.35 -8.68 -11.12
CA LEU A 192 16.24 -9.49 -10.59
C LEU A 192 15.85 -10.61 -11.55
N PRO A 193 15.13 -11.65 -11.09
CA PRO A 193 14.56 -12.67 -11.97
C PRO A 193 13.65 -12.05 -13.05
N ASP A 194 13.77 -12.52 -14.27
CA ASP A 194 13.09 -12.03 -15.48
C ASP A 194 11.58 -12.27 -15.52
N SER A 195 11.07 -13.07 -14.60
CA SER A 195 9.65 -13.42 -14.51
C SER A 195 9.09 -13.28 -13.11
N LEU A 196 7.85 -12.84 -13.01
CA LEU A 196 7.10 -12.78 -11.77
C LEU A 196 6.24 -14.02 -11.58
N PRO A 197 6.15 -14.57 -10.35
CA PRO A 197 5.22 -15.63 -10.04
C PRO A 197 3.77 -15.20 -10.34
N ARG A 198 2.99 -16.08 -10.95
CA ARG A 198 1.56 -15.84 -11.15
C ARG A 198 0.83 -15.99 -9.82
N VAL A 199 0.46 -14.88 -9.21
CA VAL A 199 -0.27 -14.85 -7.94
C VAL A 199 -1.55 -14.04 -8.12
N ASN A 200 -2.68 -14.64 -7.75
CA ASN A 200 -3.98 -13.98 -7.61
C ASN A 200 -4.34 -13.03 -8.77
N VAL A 201 -4.67 -13.57 -9.92
CA VAL A 201 -5.31 -12.83 -11.01
C VAL A 201 -6.72 -12.42 -10.56
N SER A 202 -6.81 -11.34 -9.77
CA SER A 202 -8.11 -10.76 -9.43
C SER A 202 -8.65 -10.08 -10.68
N GLY A 203 -9.84 -10.49 -11.15
CA GLY A 203 -10.55 -9.92 -12.30
C GLY A 203 -10.96 -8.44 -12.15
N GLY A 204 -10.13 -7.63 -11.48
CA GLY A 204 -10.44 -6.23 -11.17
C GLY A 204 -10.56 -5.31 -12.39
N GLY A 205 -9.90 -5.64 -13.51
CA GLY A 205 -10.06 -4.89 -14.77
C GLY A 205 -11.46 -5.04 -15.38
N SER A 206 -12.04 -6.23 -15.30
CA SER A 206 -13.38 -6.52 -15.83
C SER A 206 -14.53 -5.83 -15.06
N ARG A 207 -14.27 -5.40 -13.82
CA ARG A 207 -15.29 -4.79 -12.95
C ARG A 207 -15.41 -3.26 -13.09
N VAL A 208 -14.62 -2.61 -13.91
CA VAL A 208 -14.70 -1.13 -14.08
C VAL A 208 -16.06 -0.72 -14.62
N ALA A 209 -16.73 -1.58 -15.39
CA ALA A 209 -18.08 -1.38 -15.89
C ALA A 209 -19.14 -1.29 -14.76
N GLU A 210 -18.85 -1.76 -13.54
CA GLU A 210 -19.76 -1.62 -12.39
C GLU A 210 -19.83 -0.18 -11.85
N LEU A 211 -18.86 0.66 -12.18
CA LEU A 211 -18.83 2.07 -11.74
C LEU A 211 -19.76 2.91 -12.63
N THR A 212 -20.67 3.63 -11.97
CA THR A 212 -21.46 4.67 -12.64
C THR A 212 -20.56 5.85 -13.05
N ASP A 213 -20.99 6.66 -14.02
CA ASP A 213 -20.25 7.85 -14.44
C ASP A 213 -20.05 8.84 -13.29
N SER A 214 -21.06 9.02 -12.43
CA SER A 214 -20.96 9.82 -11.21
C SER A 214 -19.88 9.29 -10.25
N SER A 215 -19.74 7.96 -10.13
CA SER A 215 -18.69 7.35 -9.32
C SER A 215 -17.30 7.55 -9.95
N LYS A 216 -17.18 7.39 -11.27
CA LYS A 216 -15.94 7.67 -11.99
C LYS A 216 -15.49 9.11 -11.79
N LEU A 217 -16.39 10.08 -11.97
CA LEU A 217 -16.10 11.50 -11.72
C LEU A 217 -15.64 11.76 -10.28
N THR A 218 -16.29 11.11 -9.31
CA THR A 218 -15.89 11.24 -7.90
C THR A 218 -14.49 10.69 -7.66
N ILE A 219 -14.18 9.51 -8.20
CA ILE A 219 -12.85 8.88 -8.08
C ILE A 219 -11.81 9.75 -8.79
N ALA A 220 -12.08 10.21 -10.02
CA ALA A 220 -11.18 11.07 -10.78
C ALA A 220 -10.82 12.35 -10.01
N ARG A 221 -11.80 13.00 -9.39
CA ARG A 221 -11.57 14.17 -8.55
C ARG A 221 -10.72 13.86 -7.32
N LEU A 222 -11.02 12.76 -6.60
CA LEU A 222 -10.35 12.42 -5.35
C LEU A 222 -8.93 11.87 -5.54
N TYR A 223 -8.69 11.23 -6.68
CA TYR A 223 -7.39 10.67 -7.08
C TYR A 223 -6.77 11.42 -8.27
N ARG A 224 -7.11 12.71 -8.43
CA ARG A 224 -6.68 13.53 -9.55
C ARG A 224 -5.18 13.39 -9.86
N ARG A 225 -4.33 13.45 -8.83
CA ARG A 225 -2.88 13.29 -9.03
C ARG A 225 -2.48 11.89 -9.49
N ASP A 226 -3.21 10.83 -9.14
CA ASP A 226 -2.94 9.49 -9.66
C ASP A 226 -3.21 9.42 -11.17
N PHE A 227 -4.23 10.13 -11.67
CA PHE A 227 -4.50 10.21 -13.11
C PHE A 227 -3.48 11.08 -13.83
N GLU A 228 -3.28 12.32 -13.37
CA GLU A 228 -2.41 13.32 -14.02
C GLU A 228 -0.94 12.88 -14.02
N GLU A 229 -0.41 12.47 -12.88
CA GLU A 229 1.02 12.23 -12.69
C GLU A 229 1.47 10.81 -13.11
N LEU A 230 0.53 9.86 -13.18
CA LEU A 230 0.80 8.49 -13.61
C LEU A 230 0.30 8.22 -15.04
N GLY A 231 -0.23 9.25 -15.75
CA GLY A 231 -0.62 9.15 -17.14
C GLY A 231 -1.82 8.23 -17.41
N TYR A 232 -2.75 8.12 -16.45
CA TYR A 232 -3.99 7.39 -16.66
C TYR A 232 -5.09 8.31 -17.17
N GLU A 233 -5.95 7.77 -18.03
CA GLU A 233 -7.18 8.45 -18.46
C GLU A 233 -8.29 8.28 -17.42
N ALA A 234 -9.11 9.33 -17.19
CA ALA A 234 -10.17 9.37 -16.18
C ALA A 234 -11.54 8.94 -16.72
#